data_b489091ff6e8566a47bc8a062667ce5b
#
_entry.id   b489091ff6e8566a47bc8a062667ce5b
#
_cell.length_a   1.000
_cell.length_b   1.000
_cell.length_c   1.000
_cell.angle_alpha   90.00
_cell.angle_beta   90.00
_cell.angle_gamma   90.00
#
_symmetry.space_group_name_H-M   'P 1'
#
loop_
_entity.id
_entity.type
_entity.pdbx_description
1 polymer ?
#
loop_
_entity_poly.entity_id
_entity_poly.type
_entity_poly.pdbx_seq_one_letter_code
_entity_poly.pdbx_strand_id
1 'polypeptide(L)'
;MERYRPKTALASAADHLLRLLIAWLAGVGWFVALWGLSLPALTAGTALGGLFWLCARLLGKKRMQKKETALRRTLGGELALEKLLLLSETEAVTQCIHWLQSRTNLQITEPMSKGGLGTWDGASVLFRLFAQHPGTEITSQQVSEVIREALQVKTQRLLLCTTAPLSQAAMRVAETEETKLRLVGREELIQLAGACSPATDEDLCRLKQRKPKRRSAREWLKIVLHPSRAKRYFWYGAGLAALTLVTGQRFYPIPAAICLLLFIGCKLYAARHRAESWS
;
A
#
# COMPACT_ATOMS: atom_id res chain seq x y z
N MET A 1 -0.69 7.01 5.21
CA MET A 1 -1.78 6.00 5.23
C MET A 1 -3.06 6.57 4.64
N GLU A 2 -3.50 6.12 3.48
CA GLU A 2 -4.84 6.41 2.96
C GLU A 2 -5.85 5.61 3.79
N ARG A 3 -6.61 6.30 4.63
CA ARG A 3 -7.61 5.70 5.53
C ARG A 3 -8.68 4.97 4.72
N TYR A 4 -8.78 3.66 4.89
CA TYR A 4 -9.87 2.85 4.38
C TYR A 4 -11.19 3.38 4.94
N ARG A 5 -12.03 3.98 4.08
CA ARG A 5 -13.42 4.31 4.40
C ARG A 5 -14.31 3.25 3.76
N PRO A 6 -15.02 2.45 4.54
CA PRO A 6 -16.09 1.63 3.98
C PRO A 6 -17.12 2.57 3.35
N LYS A 7 -17.42 2.35 2.08
CA LYS A 7 -18.51 3.07 1.41
C LYS A 7 -19.82 2.69 2.09
N THR A 8 -20.71 3.66 2.30
CA THR A 8 -22.08 3.37 2.70
C THR A 8 -22.73 2.47 1.66
N ALA A 9 -23.68 1.62 2.06
CA ALA A 9 -24.37 0.71 1.13
C ALA A 9 -24.98 1.48 -0.07
N LEU A 10 -25.55 2.66 0.18
CA LEU A 10 -26.08 3.57 -0.83
C LEU A 10 -25.00 4.08 -1.80
N ALA A 11 -23.85 4.51 -1.30
CA ALA A 11 -22.75 4.96 -2.16
C ALA A 11 -22.17 3.83 -3.01
N SER A 12 -22.15 2.61 -2.48
CA SER A 12 -21.75 1.42 -3.23
C SER A 12 -22.77 1.07 -4.33
N ALA A 13 -24.06 1.14 -4.04
CA ALA A 13 -25.12 0.91 -5.01
C ALA A 13 -25.10 1.97 -6.13
N ALA A 14 -24.95 3.25 -5.78
CA ALA A 14 -24.81 4.34 -6.75
C ALA A 14 -23.60 4.17 -7.67
N ASP A 15 -22.43 3.78 -7.12
CA ASP A 15 -21.23 3.48 -7.91
C ASP A 15 -21.47 2.30 -8.88
N HIS A 16 -22.21 1.29 -8.46
CA HIS A 16 -22.54 0.14 -9.31
C HIS A 16 -23.48 0.51 -10.44
N LEU A 17 -24.54 1.27 -10.13
CA LEU A 17 -25.49 1.78 -11.13
C LEU A 17 -24.78 2.70 -12.15
N LEU A 18 -23.95 3.62 -11.66
CA LEU A 18 -23.20 4.52 -12.54
C LEU A 18 -22.27 3.77 -13.49
N ARG A 19 -21.55 2.77 -12.99
CA ARG A 19 -20.67 1.94 -13.83
C ARG A 19 -21.44 1.12 -14.85
N LEU A 20 -22.60 0.58 -14.47
CA LEU A 20 -23.46 -0.15 -15.37
C LEU A 20 -23.98 0.78 -16.48
N LEU A 21 -24.42 1.98 -16.13
CA LEU A 21 -24.92 2.98 -17.06
C LEU A 21 -23.83 3.44 -18.03
N ILE A 22 -22.61 3.69 -17.54
CA ILE A 22 -21.48 4.05 -18.39
C ILE A 22 -21.12 2.91 -19.35
N ALA A 23 -21.05 1.67 -18.87
CA ALA A 23 -20.73 0.51 -19.70
C ALA A 23 -21.82 0.28 -20.77
N TRP A 24 -23.09 0.46 -20.39
CA TRP A 24 -24.21 0.34 -21.31
C TRP A 24 -24.19 1.43 -22.38
N LEU A 25 -24.03 2.70 -21.98
CA LEU A 25 -23.92 3.82 -22.92
C LEU A 25 -22.73 3.68 -23.88
N ALA A 26 -21.59 3.19 -23.38
CA ALA A 26 -20.42 2.95 -24.22
C ALA A 26 -20.69 1.82 -25.23
N GLY A 27 -21.31 0.71 -24.80
CA GLY A 27 -21.62 -0.42 -25.66
C GLY A 27 -22.66 -0.04 -26.72
N VAL A 28 -23.78 0.57 -26.32
CA VAL A 28 -24.83 1.00 -27.26
C VAL A 28 -24.33 2.11 -28.18
N GLY A 29 -23.62 3.11 -27.64
CA GLY A 29 -23.08 4.22 -28.43
C GLY A 29 -22.12 3.75 -29.53
N TRP A 30 -21.31 2.74 -29.23
CA TRP A 30 -20.39 2.15 -30.22
C TRP A 30 -21.13 1.52 -31.42
N PHE A 31 -22.14 0.67 -31.15
CA PHE A 31 -22.87 0.01 -32.24
C PHE A 31 -23.82 0.95 -32.99
N VAL A 32 -24.42 1.94 -32.30
CA VAL A 32 -25.22 2.98 -32.95
C VAL A 32 -24.34 3.86 -33.86
N ALA A 33 -23.09 4.12 -33.49
CA ALA A 33 -22.17 4.86 -34.36
C ALA A 33 -21.76 4.06 -35.60
N LEU A 34 -21.70 2.71 -35.53
CA LEU A 34 -21.30 1.86 -36.65
C LEU A 34 -22.50 1.51 -37.59
N TRP A 35 -23.66 1.22 -37.02
CA TRP A 35 -24.80 0.65 -37.78
C TRP A 35 -26.05 1.55 -37.79
N GLY A 36 -25.95 2.78 -37.25
CA GLY A 36 -27.08 3.64 -37.04
C GLY A 36 -28.02 3.15 -35.95
N LEU A 37 -29.13 3.87 -35.75
CA LEU A 37 -30.20 3.49 -34.80
C LEU A 37 -31.00 2.32 -35.39
N SER A 38 -30.57 1.10 -35.10
CA SER A 38 -31.23 -0.14 -35.54
C SER A 38 -31.41 -1.10 -34.35
N LEU A 39 -32.44 -1.92 -34.37
CA LEU A 39 -32.71 -2.94 -33.35
C LEU A 39 -31.48 -3.86 -33.08
N PRO A 40 -30.78 -4.39 -34.12
CA PRO A 40 -29.60 -5.21 -33.91
C PRO A 40 -28.46 -4.43 -33.27
N ALA A 41 -28.28 -3.12 -33.53
CA ALA A 41 -27.26 -2.30 -32.86
C ALA A 41 -27.55 -2.14 -31.38
N LEU A 42 -28.80 -1.95 -30.99
CA LEU A 42 -29.24 -1.84 -29.59
C LEU A 42 -29.00 -3.17 -28.82
N THR A 43 -29.38 -4.31 -29.43
CA THR A 43 -29.23 -5.62 -28.79
C THR A 43 -27.75 -6.00 -28.65
N ALA A 44 -26.92 -5.82 -29.69
CA ALA A 44 -25.48 -6.07 -29.64
C ALA A 44 -24.78 -5.14 -28.63
N GLY A 45 -25.13 -3.87 -28.60
CA GLY A 45 -24.61 -2.88 -27.67
C GLY A 45 -24.95 -3.18 -26.21
N THR A 46 -26.19 -3.61 -25.92
CA THR A 46 -26.58 -4.03 -24.57
C THR A 46 -25.87 -5.30 -24.13
N ALA A 47 -25.70 -6.29 -25.01
CA ALA A 47 -24.97 -7.52 -24.70
C ALA A 47 -23.50 -7.23 -24.39
N LEU A 48 -22.84 -6.42 -25.21
CA LEU A 48 -21.43 -6.03 -25.00
C LEU A 48 -21.26 -5.21 -23.72
N GLY A 49 -22.13 -4.23 -23.47
CA GLY A 49 -22.12 -3.43 -22.25
C GLY A 49 -22.32 -4.27 -20.99
N GLY A 50 -23.25 -5.24 -21.04
CA GLY A 50 -23.51 -6.21 -19.97
C GLY A 50 -22.29 -7.11 -19.70
N LEU A 51 -21.67 -7.64 -20.75
CA LEU A 51 -20.44 -8.46 -20.65
C LEU A 51 -19.30 -7.66 -20.03
N PHE A 52 -19.05 -6.45 -20.49
CA PHE A 52 -18.02 -5.57 -19.97
C PHE A 52 -18.24 -5.25 -18.49
N TRP A 53 -19.50 -4.94 -18.12
CA TRP A 53 -19.85 -4.71 -16.71
C TRP A 53 -19.60 -5.95 -15.83
N LEU A 54 -19.98 -7.15 -16.31
CA LEU A 54 -19.77 -8.41 -15.60
C LEU A 54 -18.26 -8.66 -15.37
N CYS A 55 -17.45 -8.51 -16.41
CA CYS A 55 -15.99 -8.64 -16.32
C CYS A 55 -15.39 -7.62 -15.34
N ALA A 56 -15.80 -6.35 -15.43
CA ALA A 56 -15.35 -5.30 -14.52
C ALA A 56 -15.74 -5.59 -13.06
N ARG A 57 -16.94 -6.15 -12.84
CA ARG A 57 -17.41 -6.55 -11.50
C ARG A 57 -16.60 -7.70 -10.93
N LEU A 58 -16.33 -8.74 -11.71
CA LEU A 58 -15.53 -9.90 -11.28
C LEU A 58 -14.08 -9.51 -10.96
N LEU A 59 -13.44 -8.75 -11.85
CA LEU A 59 -12.09 -8.23 -11.63
C LEU A 59 -12.04 -7.27 -10.44
N GLY A 60 -13.08 -6.43 -10.28
CA GLY A 60 -13.20 -5.50 -9.16
C GLY A 60 -13.27 -6.22 -7.81
N LYS A 61 -14.08 -7.29 -7.70
CA LYS A 61 -14.18 -8.11 -6.48
C LYS A 61 -12.82 -8.71 -6.09
N LYS A 62 -12.11 -9.36 -7.04
CA LYS A 62 -10.79 -9.94 -6.79
C LYS A 62 -9.77 -8.88 -6.33
N ARG A 63 -9.77 -7.70 -6.94
CA ARG A 63 -8.89 -6.57 -6.54
C ARG A 63 -9.23 -6.03 -5.15
N MET A 64 -10.51 -5.93 -4.82
CA MET A 64 -10.94 -5.48 -3.48
C MET A 64 -10.57 -6.48 -2.39
N GLN A 65 -10.79 -7.77 -2.61
CA GLN A 65 -10.37 -8.82 -1.67
C GLN A 65 -8.85 -8.81 -1.42
N LYS A 66 -8.04 -8.70 -2.49
CA LYS A 66 -6.57 -8.58 -2.35
C LYS A 66 -6.17 -7.34 -1.55
N LYS A 67 -6.84 -6.20 -1.76
CA LYS A 67 -6.56 -4.97 -0.98
C LYS A 67 -6.97 -5.10 0.48
N GLU A 68 -8.12 -5.74 0.73
CA GLU A 68 -8.60 -5.97 2.09
C GLU A 68 -7.67 -6.92 2.86
N THR A 69 -7.27 -8.04 2.25
CA THR A 69 -6.32 -8.97 2.88
C THR A 69 -4.95 -8.32 3.12
N ALA A 70 -4.45 -7.52 2.18
CA ALA A 70 -3.21 -6.77 2.37
C ALA A 70 -3.34 -5.75 3.51
N LEU A 71 -4.46 -5.01 3.59
CA LEU A 71 -4.71 -4.06 4.67
C LEU A 71 -4.80 -4.76 6.04
N ARG A 72 -5.53 -5.88 6.14
CA ARG A 72 -5.65 -6.68 7.36
C ARG A 72 -4.27 -7.17 7.84
N ARG A 73 -3.42 -7.61 6.91
CA ARG A 73 -2.04 -8.02 7.22
C ARG A 73 -1.19 -6.86 7.73
N THR A 74 -1.22 -5.73 7.05
CA THR A 74 -0.42 -4.55 7.48
C THR A 74 -0.87 -4.04 8.84
N LEU A 75 -2.17 -3.90 9.06
CA LEU A 75 -2.71 -3.45 10.35
C LEU A 75 -2.47 -4.46 11.48
N GLY A 76 -2.68 -5.76 11.19
CA GLY A 76 -2.39 -6.81 12.17
C GLY A 76 -0.92 -6.83 12.55
N GLY A 77 -0.01 -6.66 11.58
CA GLY A 77 1.41 -6.56 11.82
C GLY A 77 1.81 -5.34 12.64
N GLU A 78 1.24 -4.15 12.36
CA GLU A 78 1.48 -2.94 13.17
C GLU A 78 1.03 -3.15 14.64
N LEU A 79 -0.18 -3.68 14.85
CA LEU A 79 -0.69 -3.98 16.20
C LEU A 79 0.15 -5.04 16.93
N ALA A 80 0.60 -6.06 16.20
CA ALA A 80 1.46 -7.09 16.75
C ALA A 80 2.84 -6.53 17.15
N LEU A 81 3.41 -5.62 16.36
CA LEU A 81 4.66 -4.93 16.71
C LEU A 81 4.49 -3.99 17.91
N GLU A 82 3.36 -3.25 17.99
CA GLU A 82 3.08 -2.42 19.17
C GLU A 82 2.98 -3.27 20.44
N LYS A 83 2.32 -4.43 20.36
CA LYS A 83 2.28 -5.39 21.48
C LYS A 83 3.65 -5.92 21.82
N LEU A 84 4.48 -6.26 20.82
CA LEU A 84 5.83 -6.78 21.02
C LEU A 84 6.71 -5.80 21.82
N LEU A 85 6.56 -4.49 21.60
CA LEU A 85 7.30 -3.46 22.35
C LEU A 85 6.87 -3.35 23.83
N LEU A 86 5.72 -3.91 24.20
CA LEU A 86 5.19 -3.93 25.57
C LEU A 86 5.53 -5.24 26.32
N LEU A 87 6.07 -6.24 25.62
CA LEU A 87 6.48 -7.53 26.20
C LEU A 87 7.85 -7.42 26.87
N SER A 88 8.15 -8.37 27.74
CA SER A 88 9.52 -8.56 28.24
C SER A 88 10.47 -8.95 27.10
N GLU A 89 11.79 -8.71 27.26
CA GLU A 89 12.78 -9.02 26.22
C GLU A 89 12.69 -10.48 25.74
N THR A 90 12.55 -11.42 26.67
CA THR A 90 12.47 -12.85 26.36
C THR A 90 11.20 -13.23 25.61
N GLU A 91 10.06 -12.66 26.00
CA GLU A 91 8.76 -12.89 25.31
C GLU A 91 8.79 -12.28 23.91
N ALA A 92 9.36 -11.06 23.77
CA ALA A 92 9.50 -10.40 22.47
C ALA A 92 10.38 -11.22 21.50
N VAL A 93 11.48 -11.79 22.01
CA VAL A 93 12.35 -12.69 21.24
C VAL A 93 11.60 -13.93 20.81
N THR A 94 10.91 -14.60 21.73
CA THR A 94 10.12 -15.80 21.43
C THR A 94 9.04 -15.54 20.38
N GLN A 95 8.32 -14.43 20.51
CA GLN A 95 7.30 -14.02 19.56
C GLN A 95 7.89 -13.73 18.16
N CYS A 96 9.03 -13.06 18.12
CA CYS A 96 9.73 -12.75 16.87
C CYS A 96 10.23 -14.03 16.17
N ILE A 97 10.79 -14.96 16.95
CA ILE A 97 11.22 -16.29 16.46
C ILE A 97 10.03 -17.03 15.84
N HIS A 98 8.87 -17.03 16.50
CA HIS A 98 7.65 -17.66 15.98
C HIS A 98 7.23 -17.08 14.62
N TRP A 99 7.29 -15.74 14.45
CA TRP A 99 6.99 -15.12 13.16
C TRP A 99 7.99 -15.49 12.07
N LEU A 100 9.27 -15.56 12.40
CA LEU A 100 10.32 -15.94 11.46
C LEU A 100 10.16 -17.42 11.04
N GLN A 101 9.94 -18.31 11.99
CA GLN A 101 9.74 -19.75 11.73
C GLN A 101 8.55 -20.04 10.83
N SER A 102 7.50 -19.21 10.88
CA SER A 102 6.33 -19.36 10.01
C SER A 102 6.63 -19.18 8.50
N ARG A 103 7.77 -18.57 8.17
CA ARG A 103 8.16 -18.23 6.79
C ARG A 103 9.54 -18.68 6.37
N THR A 104 10.35 -19.10 7.33
CA THR A 104 11.75 -19.50 7.12
C THR A 104 12.02 -20.81 7.84
N ASN A 105 13.03 -21.54 7.37
CA ASN A 105 13.49 -22.78 8.02
C ASN A 105 14.45 -22.45 9.20
N LEU A 106 14.14 -21.41 9.97
CA LEU A 106 14.91 -21.04 11.15
C LEU A 106 14.60 -21.97 12.32
N GLN A 107 15.59 -22.63 12.88
CA GLN A 107 15.47 -23.44 14.09
C GLN A 107 16.40 -22.87 15.16
N ILE A 108 15.84 -22.39 16.27
CA ILE A 108 16.64 -21.91 17.41
C ILE A 108 16.85 -23.07 18.36
N THR A 109 18.13 -23.35 18.63
CA THR A 109 18.57 -24.43 19.55
C THR A 109 18.83 -23.90 20.95
N GLU A 110 19.43 -22.70 21.06
CA GLU A 110 19.76 -22.08 22.33
C GLU A 110 19.14 -20.69 22.41
N PRO A 111 18.04 -20.49 23.14
CA PRO A 111 17.46 -19.18 23.33
C PRO A 111 18.31 -18.33 24.28
N MET A 112 18.50 -17.06 23.93
CA MET A 112 19.16 -16.03 24.73
C MET A 112 18.19 -14.90 25.06
N SER A 113 18.52 -14.07 26.07
CA SER A 113 17.64 -12.96 26.49
C SER A 113 17.27 -11.99 25.36
N LYS A 114 18.19 -11.72 24.45
CA LYS A 114 18.01 -10.78 23.31
C LYS A 114 18.03 -11.46 21.94
N GLY A 115 17.98 -12.80 21.89
CA GLY A 115 18.08 -13.53 20.65
C GLY A 115 18.21 -15.03 20.84
N GLY A 116 19.08 -15.66 20.05
CA GLY A 116 19.36 -17.10 20.18
C GLY A 116 20.32 -17.59 19.11
N LEU A 117 20.90 -18.74 19.39
CA LEU A 117 21.70 -19.49 18.43
C LEU A 117 20.83 -20.58 17.79
N GLY A 118 21.09 -20.84 16.53
CA GLY A 118 20.32 -21.85 15.81
C GLY A 118 20.88 -22.17 14.43
N THR A 119 20.04 -22.74 13.60
CA THR A 119 20.36 -23.06 12.21
C THR A 119 19.33 -22.45 11.27
N TRP A 120 19.81 -21.94 10.13
CA TRP A 120 18.99 -21.42 9.06
C TRP A 120 19.48 -22.00 7.73
N ASP A 121 18.62 -22.79 7.10
CA ASP A 121 18.96 -23.55 5.89
C ASP A 121 20.28 -24.35 6.05
N GLY A 122 20.46 -25.01 7.21
CA GLY A 122 21.61 -25.84 7.53
C GLY A 122 22.88 -25.08 7.94
N ALA A 123 22.90 -23.76 7.91
CA ALA A 123 24.02 -22.93 8.37
C ALA A 123 23.78 -22.42 9.80
N SER A 124 24.85 -22.35 10.62
CA SER A 124 24.77 -21.78 11.95
C SER A 124 24.44 -20.27 11.88
N VAL A 125 23.47 -19.84 12.68
CA VAL A 125 23.00 -18.45 12.70
C VAL A 125 22.91 -17.95 14.13
N LEU A 126 23.41 -16.71 14.35
CA LEU A 126 23.08 -15.93 15.52
C LEU A 126 21.91 -15.03 15.19
N PHE A 127 20.81 -15.16 15.91
CA PHE A 127 19.65 -14.28 15.83
C PHE A 127 19.69 -13.23 16.94
N ARG A 128 19.45 -11.96 16.60
CA ARG A 128 19.34 -10.85 17.56
C ARG A 128 18.14 -9.99 17.23
N LEU A 129 17.42 -9.59 18.29
CA LEU A 129 16.26 -8.69 18.19
C LEU A 129 16.58 -7.37 18.91
N PHE A 130 16.47 -6.26 18.19
CA PHE A 130 16.42 -4.91 18.73
C PHE A 130 14.97 -4.42 18.78
N ALA A 131 14.31 -4.67 19.91
CA ALA A 131 12.95 -4.20 20.18
C ALA A 131 13.01 -2.79 20.78
N GLN A 132 13.18 -1.77 19.96
CA GLN A 132 13.24 -0.37 20.36
C GLN A 132 12.10 0.45 19.75
N HIS A 133 11.76 1.59 20.40
CA HIS A 133 10.74 2.48 19.90
C HIS A 133 11.12 3.05 18.52
N PRO A 134 10.17 3.21 17.57
CA PRO A 134 10.46 3.68 16.21
C PRO A 134 11.10 5.07 16.13
N GLY A 135 11.02 5.87 17.18
CA GLY A 135 11.67 7.20 17.29
C GLY A 135 13.11 7.15 17.78
N THR A 136 13.64 5.98 18.14
CA THR A 136 15.04 5.78 18.50
C THR A 136 15.80 5.17 17.33
N GLU A 137 17.06 5.52 17.14
CA GLU A 137 17.91 4.92 16.13
C GLU A 137 18.87 3.90 16.75
N ILE A 138 19.08 2.78 16.07
CA ILE A 138 20.07 1.78 16.46
C ILE A 138 21.44 2.31 16.06
N THR A 139 22.35 2.36 17.03
CA THR A 139 23.70 2.92 16.85
C THR A 139 24.66 1.92 16.22
N SER A 140 25.73 2.42 15.59
CA SER A 140 26.81 1.59 15.05
C SER A 140 27.49 0.73 16.12
N GLN A 141 27.59 1.24 17.35
CA GLN A 141 28.17 0.49 18.47
C GLN A 141 27.38 -0.76 18.79
N GLN A 142 26.01 -0.64 18.86
CA GLN A 142 25.13 -1.78 19.12
C GLN A 142 25.26 -2.86 18.04
N VAL A 143 25.34 -2.46 16.76
CA VAL A 143 25.53 -3.40 15.65
C VAL A 143 26.90 -4.07 15.72
N SER A 144 27.96 -3.30 16.00
CA SER A 144 29.33 -3.84 16.13
C SER A 144 29.46 -4.82 17.30
N GLU A 145 28.77 -4.60 18.42
CA GLU A 145 28.75 -5.54 19.55
C GLU A 145 28.14 -6.89 19.14
N VAL A 146 27.04 -6.89 18.40
CA VAL A 146 26.41 -8.13 17.91
C VAL A 146 27.29 -8.84 16.89
N ILE A 147 27.97 -8.11 16.02
CA ILE A 147 28.93 -8.69 15.06
C ILE A 147 30.08 -9.36 15.79
N ARG A 148 30.66 -8.70 16.81
CA ARG A 148 31.71 -9.31 17.64
C ARG A 148 31.25 -10.59 18.33
N GLU A 149 30.02 -10.58 18.85
CA GLU A 149 29.43 -11.77 19.46
C GLU A 149 29.26 -12.90 18.44
N ALA A 150 28.80 -12.61 17.22
CA ALA A 150 28.67 -13.58 16.13
C ALA A 150 30.03 -14.20 15.76
N LEU A 151 31.10 -13.39 15.75
CA LEU A 151 32.48 -13.85 15.52
C LEU A 151 33.03 -14.72 16.65
N GLN A 152 32.73 -14.36 17.92
CA GLN A 152 33.13 -15.15 19.09
C GLN A 152 32.51 -16.55 19.10
N VAL A 153 31.20 -16.62 18.72
CA VAL A 153 30.46 -17.88 18.64
C VAL A 153 30.76 -18.64 17.34
N LYS A 154 31.52 -18.05 16.42
CA LYS A 154 31.91 -18.62 15.11
C LYS A 154 30.68 -19.00 14.26
N THR A 155 29.62 -18.17 14.28
CA THR A 155 28.46 -18.39 13.44
C THR A 155 28.72 -17.97 11.99
N GLN A 156 28.14 -18.72 11.04
CA GLN A 156 28.30 -18.43 9.62
C GLN A 156 27.40 -17.28 9.11
N ARG A 157 26.30 -17.04 9.82
CA ARG A 157 25.30 -16.03 9.47
C ARG A 157 24.85 -15.25 10.70
N LEU A 158 24.50 -14.00 10.50
CA LEU A 158 23.90 -13.13 11.51
C LEU A 158 22.54 -12.64 11.02
N LEU A 159 21.50 -12.92 11.80
CA LEU A 159 20.14 -12.44 11.54
C LEU A 159 19.79 -11.36 12.55
N LEU A 160 19.72 -10.12 12.06
CA LEU A 160 19.41 -8.95 12.87
C LEU A 160 18.00 -8.47 12.60
N CYS A 161 17.11 -8.57 13.58
CA CYS A 161 15.75 -8.06 13.52
C CYS A 161 15.62 -6.75 14.27
N THR A 162 15.00 -5.75 13.62
CA THR A 162 14.91 -4.40 14.19
C THR A 162 13.52 -3.81 14.07
N THR A 163 13.01 -3.25 15.16
CA THR A 163 11.74 -2.48 15.16
C THR A 163 11.97 -0.98 14.94
N ALA A 164 13.21 -0.51 15.16
CA ALA A 164 13.64 0.88 14.99
C ALA A 164 14.55 1.02 13.74
N PRO A 165 14.67 2.21 13.16
CA PRO A 165 15.58 2.45 12.04
C PRO A 165 17.04 2.35 12.51
N LEU A 166 17.94 1.92 11.61
CA LEU A 166 19.38 1.98 11.84
C LEU A 166 19.88 3.38 11.48
N SER A 167 20.85 3.88 12.25
CA SER A 167 21.60 5.08 11.89
C SER A 167 22.43 4.84 10.61
N GLN A 168 22.79 5.90 9.89
CA GLN A 168 23.62 5.77 8.68
C GLN A 168 24.97 5.08 8.97
N ALA A 169 25.55 5.35 10.14
CA ALA A 169 26.79 4.71 10.57
C ALA A 169 26.59 3.20 10.83
N ALA A 170 25.45 2.82 11.43
CA ALA A 170 25.10 1.42 11.66
C ALA A 170 24.86 0.65 10.35
N MET A 171 24.24 1.28 9.36
CA MET A 171 24.06 0.68 8.04
C MET A 171 25.40 0.43 7.33
N ARG A 172 26.32 1.38 7.38
CA ARG A 172 27.67 1.20 6.80
C ARG A 172 28.42 0.06 7.47
N VAL A 173 28.36 -0.06 8.81
CA VAL A 173 28.96 -1.18 9.54
C VAL A 173 28.34 -2.50 9.11
N ALA A 174 27.02 -2.55 8.96
CA ALA A 174 26.31 -3.76 8.52
C ALA A 174 26.64 -4.18 7.08
N GLU A 175 26.97 -3.22 6.19
CA GLU A 175 27.34 -3.47 4.79
C GLU A 175 28.80 -3.85 4.60
N THR A 176 29.69 -3.43 5.50
CA THR A 176 31.15 -3.61 5.36
C THR A 176 31.64 -4.98 5.86
N GLU A 177 30.83 -5.68 6.64
CA GLU A 177 31.22 -6.93 7.26
C GLU A 177 31.13 -8.12 6.29
N GLU A 178 32.15 -8.97 6.30
CA GLU A 178 32.25 -10.23 5.55
C GLU A 178 31.24 -11.29 6.04
N THR A 179 30.74 -11.16 7.27
CA THR A 179 29.69 -12.01 7.81
C THR A 179 28.42 -11.81 6.99
N LYS A 180 27.80 -12.90 6.55
CA LYS A 180 26.51 -12.86 5.84
C LYS A 180 25.41 -12.35 6.78
N LEU A 181 25.40 -11.02 6.98
CA LEU A 181 24.38 -10.32 7.76
C LEU A 181 23.08 -10.24 6.95
N ARG A 182 22.00 -10.71 7.52
CA ARG A 182 20.65 -10.44 7.05
C ARG A 182 19.94 -9.51 8.01
N LEU A 183 19.57 -8.35 7.50
CA LEU A 183 18.77 -7.38 8.23
C LEU A 183 17.27 -7.57 7.92
N VAL A 184 16.46 -7.78 8.96
CA VAL A 184 15.00 -7.79 8.91
C VAL A 184 14.50 -6.51 9.57
N GLY A 185 14.17 -5.53 8.76
CA GLY A 185 13.70 -4.23 9.22
C GLY A 185 12.24 -4.24 9.67
N ARG A 186 11.79 -3.10 10.22
CA ARG A 186 10.42 -2.90 10.72
C ARG A 186 9.34 -3.29 9.70
N GLU A 187 9.49 -2.91 8.44
CA GLU A 187 8.46 -3.19 7.40
C GLU A 187 8.33 -4.69 7.13
N GLU A 188 9.45 -5.41 7.08
CA GLU A 188 9.47 -6.86 6.89
C GLU A 188 8.87 -7.56 8.10
N LEU A 189 9.19 -7.10 9.33
CA LEU A 189 8.58 -7.60 10.56
C LEU A 189 7.06 -7.38 10.59
N ILE A 190 6.56 -6.23 10.14
CA ILE A 190 5.11 -5.97 9.99
C ILE A 190 4.47 -6.99 9.05
N GLN A 191 5.11 -7.30 7.95
CA GLN A 191 4.58 -8.27 6.99
C GLN A 191 4.59 -9.70 7.56
N LEU A 192 5.64 -10.08 8.27
CA LEU A 192 5.75 -11.38 8.94
C LEU A 192 4.71 -11.53 10.05
N ALA A 193 4.66 -10.57 10.96
CA ALA A 193 3.70 -10.54 12.06
C ALA A 193 2.25 -10.51 11.55
N GLY A 194 1.95 -9.71 10.54
CA GLY A 194 0.63 -9.60 9.96
C GLY A 194 0.19 -10.83 9.15
N ALA A 195 1.14 -11.65 8.71
CA ALA A 195 0.83 -12.95 8.10
C ALA A 195 0.42 -13.99 9.15
N CYS A 196 1.03 -13.94 10.34
CA CYS A 196 0.69 -14.82 11.47
C CYS A 196 -0.56 -14.34 12.22
N SER A 197 -0.74 -13.04 12.35
CA SER A 197 -1.81 -12.41 13.13
C SER A 197 -2.49 -11.28 12.32
N PRO A 198 -3.33 -11.61 11.34
CA PRO A 198 -4.07 -10.60 10.60
C PRO A 198 -5.06 -9.87 11.51
N ALA A 199 -5.28 -8.58 11.28
CA ALA A 199 -6.22 -7.76 12.04
C ALA A 199 -7.64 -8.34 11.99
N THR A 200 -8.29 -8.38 13.15
CA THR A 200 -9.67 -8.85 13.30
C THR A 200 -10.68 -7.79 12.84
N ASP A 201 -11.95 -8.17 12.68
CA ASP A 201 -13.02 -7.21 12.35
C ASP A 201 -13.22 -6.19 13.47
N GLU A 202 -12.97 -6.58 14.73
CA GLU A 202 -13.02 -5.68 15.88
C GLU A 202 -11.94 -4.59 15.79
N ASP A 203 -10.71 -4.95 15.44
CA ASP A 203 -9.61 -4.00 15.26
C ASP A 203 -9.94 -2.99 14.13
N LEU A 204 -10.52 -3.48 13.04
CA LEU A 204 -11.00 -2.62 11.96
C LEU A 204 -12.16 -1.70 12.42
N CYS A 205 -13.06 -2.17 13.28
CA CYS A 205 -14.13 -1.36 13.83
C CYS A 205 -13.62 -0.28 14.78
N ARG A 206 -12.64 -0.57 15.63
CA ARG A 206 -11.98 0.42 16.51
C ARG A 206 -11.33 1.55 15.71
N LEU A 207 -10.70 1.23 14.57
CA LEU A 207 -10.15 2.24 13.65
C LEU A 207 -11.23 3.09 12.98
N LYS A 208 -12.42 2.50 12.70
CA LYS A 208 -13.57 3.23 12.13
C LYS A 208 -14.16 4.26 13.10
N GLN A 209 -14.18 3.94 14.39
CA GLN A 209 -14.77 4.81 15.43
C GLN A 209 -13.96 6.10 15.66
N ARG A 210 -12.69 6.16 15.29
CA ARG A 210 -11.94 7.41 15.21
C ARG A 210 -12.58 8.29 14.14
N LYS A 211 -13.48 9.20 14.56
CA LYS A 211 -14.23 10.13 13.71
C LYS A 211 -13.30 10.76 12.68
N PRO A 212 -13.56 10.62 11.39
CA PRO A 212 -12.74 11.27 10.37
C PRO A 212 -12.92 12.78 10.53
N LYS A 213 -11.83 13.50 10.77
CA LYS A 213 -11.82 14.96 10.71
C LYS A 213 -12.49 15.41 9.41
N ARG A 214 -13.62 16.12 9.46
CA ARG A 214 -14.29 16.65 8.26
C ARG A 214 -13.24 17.44 7.48
N ARG A 215 -12.88 16.99 6.32
CA ARG A 215 -11.95 17.72 5.46
C ARG A 215 -12.62 19.03 5.05
N SER A 216 -11.93 20.14 5.30
CA SER A 216 -12.33 21.45 4.82
C SER A 216 -12.39 21.45 3.29
N ALA A 217 -13.28 22.28 2.71
CA ALA A 217 -13.35 22.46 1.26
C ALA A 217 -11.95 22.81 0.65
N ARG A 218 -11.13 23.56 1.41
CA ARG A 218 -9.75 23.86 1.03
C ARG A 218 -8.84 22.63 0.95
N GLU A 219 -9.00 21.65 1.85
CA GLU A 219 -8.24 20.38 1.78
C GLU A 219 -8.69 19.53 0.59
N TRP A 220 -9.99 19.59 0.25
CA TRP A 220 -10.50 18.90 -0.93
C TRP A 220 -9.93 19.50 -2.23
N LEU A 221 -9.88 20.82 -2.30
CA LEU A 221 -9.28 21.54 -3.42
C LEU A 221 -7.79 21.20 -3.61
N LYS A 222 -7.01 21.12 -2.51
CA LYS A 222 -5.61 20.68 -2.52
C LYS A 222 -5.42 19.29 -3.10
N ILE A 223 -6.35 18.36 -2.83
CA ILE A 223 -6.30 17.00 -3.34
C ILE A 223 -6.64 16.95 -4.84
N VAL A 224 -7.61 17.72 -5.29
CA VAL A 224 -8.03 17.77 -6.71
C VAL A 224 -6.96 18.45 -7.56
N LEU A 225 -6.41 19.57 -7.09
CA LEU A 225 -5.39 20.37 -7.79
C LEU A 225 -3.94 19.88 -7.55
N HIS A 226 -3.76 18.68 -6.98
CA HIS A 226 -2.41 18.16 -6.73
C HIS A 226 -1.62 17.98 -8.03
N PRO A 227 -0.35 18.46 -8.11
CA PRO A 227 0.45 18.48 -9.35
C PRO A 227 0.60 17.11 -10.01
N SER A 228 0.64 16.01 -9.24
CA SER A 228 0.75 14.66 -9.78
C SER A 228 -0.47 14.22 -10.62
N ARG A 229 -1.60 14.91 -10.49
CA ARG A 229 -2.83 14.62 -11.25
C ARG A 229 -2.92 15.41 -12.57
N ALA A 230 -2.11 16.47 -12.75
CA ALA A 230 -2.12 17.32 -13.93
C ALA A 230 -1.96 16.49 -15.23
N LYS A 231 -0.98 15.58 -15.24
CA LYS A 231 -0.72 14.71 -16.40
C LYS A 231 -1.94 13.84 -16.78
N ARG A 232 -2.73 13.37 -15.79
CA ARG A 232 -3.94 12.58 -16.02
C ARG A 232 -5.07 13.43 -16.61
N TYR A 233 -5.29 14.63 -16.09
CA TYR A 233 -6.29 15.56 -16.61
C TYR A 233 -5.99 15.99 -18.04
N PHE A 234 -4.72 16.21 -18.38
CA PHE A 234 -4.30 16.48 -19.74
C PHE A 234 -4.66 15.34 -20.69
N TRP A 235 -4.29 14.10 -20.37
CA TRP A 235 -4.57 12.95 -21.23
C TRP A 235 -6.07 12.65 -21.38
N TYR A 236 -6.84 12.83 -20.32
CA TYR A 236 -8.31 12.71 -20.41
C TYR A 236 -8.91 13.81 -21.27
N GLY A 237 -8.48 15.05 -21.10
CA GLY A 237 -8.95 16.17 -21.91
C GLY A 237 -8.57 16.01 -23.39
N ALA A 238 -7.33 15.66 -23.69
CA ALA A 238 -6.86 15.40 -25.05
C ALA A 238 -7.58 14.20 -25.71
N GLY A 239 -7.79 13.11 -24.99
CA GLY A 239 -8.52 11.94 -25.47
C GLY A 239 -9.98 12.27 -25.79
N LEU A 240 -10.66 13.03 -24.94
CA LEU A 240 -12.06 13.46 -25.18
C LEU A 240 -12.14 14.46 -26.34
N ALA A 241 -11.17 15.34 -26.49
CA ALA A 241 -11.10 16.25 -27.64
C ALA A 241 -10.89 15.49 -28.95
N ALA A 242 -9.97 14.50 -28.97
CA ALA A 242 -9.76 13.64 -30.12
C ALA A 242 -11.03 12.84 -30.49
N LEU A 243 -11.73 12.29 -29.48
CA LEU A 243 -13.02 11.62 -29.67
C LEU A 243 -14.07 12.58 -30.28
N THR A 244 -14.08 13.84 -29.90
CA THR A 244 -14.97 14.85 -30.52
C THR A 244 -14.71 14.99 -32.01
N LEU A 245 -13.43 15.04 -32.40
CA LEU A 245 -13.04 15.20 -33.80
C LEU A 245 -13.40 13.95 -34.64
N VAL A 246 -13.23 12.75 -34.04
CA VAL A 246 -13.50 11.48 -34.75
C VAL A 246 -15.01 11.21 -34.87
N THR A 247 -15.77 11.48 -33.79
CA THR A 247 -17.22 11.12 -33.72
C THR A 247 -18.16 12.24 -34.12
N GLY A 248 -17.67 13.51 -34.18
CA GLY A 248 -18.50 14.68 -34.47
C GLY A 248 -19.56 14.98 -33.38
N GLN A 249 -19.55 14.26 -32.26
CA GLN A 249 -20.59 14.38 -31.23
C GLN A 249 -20.37 15.61 -30.34
N ARG A 250 -21.41 16.44 -30.21
CA ARG A 250 -21.40 17.71 -29.44
C ARG A 250 -21.34 17.55 -27.92
N PHE A 251 -21.38 16.32 -27.39
CA PHE A 251 -21.36 16.06 -25.93
C PHE A 251 -19.97 15.98 -25.31
N TYR A 252 -18.92 15.64 -26.08
CA TYR A 252 -17.55 15.47 -25.57
C TYR A 252 -16.80 16.78 -25.33
N PRO A 253 -17.06 17.91 -25.98
CA PRO A 253 -16.34 19.17 -25.73
C PRO A 253 -16.47 19.66 -24.28
N ILE A 254 -17.63 19.49 -23.65
CA ILE A 254 -17.88 19.96 -22.27
C ILE A 254 -16.97 19.25 -21.26
N PRO A 255 -16.97 17.92 -21.13
CA PRO A 255 -16.04 17.24 -20.23
C PRO A 255 -14.57 17.40 -20.63
N ALA A 256 -14.24 17.55 -21.92
CA ALA A 256 -12.89 17.87 -22.37
C ALA A 256 -12.43 19.22 -21.83
N ALA A 257 -13.26 20.25 -21.94
CA ALA A 257 -13.00 21.59 -21.41
C ALA A 257 -12.79 21.57 -19.89
N ILE A 258 -13.63 20.84 -19.14
CA ILE A 258 -13.49 20.68 -17.68
C ILE A 258 -12.16 20.05 -17.33
N CYS A 259 -11.75 18.99 -18.03
CA CYS A 259 -10.44 18.34 -17.80
C CYS A 259 -9.26 19.27 -18.08
N LEU A 260 -9.34 20.09 -19.15
CA LEU A 260 -8.32 21.06 -19.48
C LEU A 260 -8.26 22.21 -18.46
N LEU A 261 -9.41 22.68 -17.98
CA LEU A 261 -9.45 23.68 -16.89
C LEU A 261 -8.83 23.13 -15.59
N LEU A 262 -9.10 21.88 -15.23
CA LEU A 262 -8.47 21.22 -14.08
C LEU A 262 -6.95 21.06 -14.28
N PHE A 263 -6.49 20.75 -15.49
CA PHE A 263 -5.07 20.70 -15.81
C PHE A 263 -4.39 22.05 -15.60
N ILE A 264 -4.97 23.14 -16.14
CA ILE A 264 -4.48 24.51 -15.96
C ILE A 264 -4.47 24.87 -14.47
N GLY A 265 -5.56 24.59 -13.75
CA GLY A 265 -5.64 24.79 -12.29
C GLY A 265 -4.54 24.08 -11.51
N CYS A 266 -4.21 22.81 -11.85
CA CYS A 266 -3.10 22.08 -11.24
C CYS A 266 -1.73 22.76 -11.52
N LYS A 267 -1.52 23.29 -12.73
CA LYS A 267 -0.27 23.99 -13.10
C LYS A 267 -0.13 25.31 -12.36
N LEU A 268 -1.20 26.11 -12.29
CA LEU A 268 -1.22 27.36 -11.54
C LEU A 268 -1.01 27.14 -10.05
N TYR A 269 -1.65 26.13 -9.48
CA TYR A 269 -1.46 25.75 -8.08
C TYR A 269 -0.01 25.35 -7.77
N ALA A 270 0.62 24.56 -8.66
CA ALA A 270 2.02 24.18 -8.53
C ALA A 270 2.99 25.39 -8.65
N ALA A 271 2.71 26.32 -9.57
CA ALA A 271 3.51 27.54 -9.74
C ALA A 271 3.44 28.44 -8.49
N ARG A 272 2.24 28.60 -7.92
CA ARG A 272 2.04 29.41 -6.71
C ARG A 272 2.76 28.83 -5.49
N HIS A 273 2.72 27.51 -5.28
CA HIS A 273 3.43 26.87 -4.18
C HIS A 273 4.95 26.84 -4.34
N ARG A 274 5.48 26.88 -5.57
CA ARG A 274 6.93 27.08 -5.77
C ARG A 274 7.37 28.49 -5.40
N ALA A 275 6.57 29.51 -5.69
CA ALA A 275 6.88 30.88 -5.31
C ALA A 275 6.92 31.07 -3.78
N GLU A 276 6.02 30.41 -3.03
CA GLU A 276 5.99 30.45 -1.56
C GLU A 276 7.15 29.70 -0.89
N SER A 277 7.81 28.76 -1.57
CA SER A 277 8.97 28.03 -1.04
C SER A 277 10.31 28.74 -1.24
N TRP A 278 10.34 29.86 -1.95
CA TRP A 278 11.53 30.68 -2.22
C TRP A 278 11.51 32.03 -1.49
N SER A 279 10.43 32.35 -0.78
CA SER A 279 10.29 33.48 0.14
C SER A 279 10.47 33.03 1.60
#